data_2490d035cd3a6c46f497fe4d012d35c6
#
_entry.id   2490d035cd3a6c46f497fe4d012d35c6
#
_cell.length_a   1.000
_cell.length_b   1.000
_cell.length_c   1.000
_cell.angle_alpha   90.00
_cell.angle_beta   90.00
_cell.angle_gamma   90.00
#
_symmetry.space_group_name_H-M   'P 1'
#
loop_
_entity.id
_entity.type
_entity.pdbx_description
1 polymer ?
#
loop_
_entity_poly.entity_id
_entity_poly.type
_entity_poly.pdbx_seq_one_letter_code
_entity_poly.pdbx_strand_id
1 'polypeptide(L)'
;EIEKQDTIGLFGEDNIMLTDLILRMESNDLNNCSLVKSSPLVFRESPDESEIENYLNAGICPAGRVIRVVESYQNLDTRIQSGFDFSLYYSAINSFGNFNFSLNITKLEKFKQKAGNDFIRLIEAQENGIIPKELAISGFSDLLEKDGSPKIQANLKLIWNKGSWGLGLFGQHIGEFYETRNKLSDGSLWNVKAYNTISGYIDYRLNLNSNNSRIRLGIKNITDERAPLASDIFGYYFDKHDNLGRHYYLDLSYKF
;
A
#
# COMPACT_ATOMS: atom_id res chain seq x y z
N GLU A 1 10.11 6.57 -19.44
CA GLU A 1 10.86 6.30 -18.19
C GLU A 1 11.03 7.60 -17.42
N ILE A 2 10.79 7.56 -16.12
CA ILE A 2 10.96 8.69 -15.19
C ILE A 2 12.01 8.26 -14.19
N GLU A 3 13.06 9.08 -14.04
CA GLU A 3 14.04 8.96 -12.99
C GLU A 3 13.90 10.16 -12.05
N LYS A 4 13.63 9.89 -10.77
CA LYS A 4 13.50 10.89 -9.73
C LYS A 4 14.64 10.73 -8.74
N GLN A 5 15.54 11.70 -8.69
CA GLN A 5 16.60 11.78 -7.70
C GLN A 5 16.04 12.28 -6.36
N ASP A 6 16.70 11.94 -5.27
CA ASP A 6 16.36 12.37 -3.91
C ASP A 6 14.86 12.17 -3.59
N THR A 7 14.37 10.96 -3.86
CA THR A 7 12.97 10.62 -3.61
C THR A 7 12.67 10.74 -2.12
N ILE A 8 11.68 11.54 -1.78
CA ILE A 8 11.17 11.63 -0.41
C ILE A 8 10.25 10.44 -0.14
N GLY A 9 10.51 9.72 0.93
CA GLY A 9 9.71 8.58 1.36
C GLY A 9 9.95 8.22 2.82
N LEU A 10 9.19 7.26 3.32
CA LEU A 10 9.40 6.68 4.63
C LEU A 10 10.48 5.59 4.54
N PHE A 11 11.39 5.56 5.50
CA PHE A 11 12.40 4.51 5.60
C PHE A 11 11.81 3.19 6.10
N GLY A 12 10.70 3.28 6.80
CA GLY A 12 9.95 2.16 7.36
C GLY A 12 10.35 1.80 8.78
N GLU A 13 9.36 1.50 9.61
CA GLU A 13 9.55 1.14 11.01
C GLU A 13 10.52 -0.04 11.19
N ASP A 14 10.35 -1.08 10.36
CA ASP A 14 11.21 -2.27 10.40
C ASP A 14 12.69 -1.92 10.18
N ASN A 15 12.98 -1.08 9.19
CA ASN A 15 14.35 -0.65 8.89
C ASN A 15 14.94 0.23 10.00
N ILE A 16 14.11 1.06 10.65
CA ILE A 16 14.52 1.85 11.84
C ILE A 16 14.88 0.91 12.99
N MET A 17 14.09 -0.13 13.22
CA MET A 17 14.35 -1.14 14.24
C MET A 17 15.62 -1.95 13.94
N LEU A 18 15.83 -2.32 12.67
CA LEU A 18 17.08 -2.98 12.25
C LEU A 18 18.30 -2.06 12.43
N THR A 19 18.16 -0.77 12.15
CA THR A 19 19.22 0.23 12.42
C THR A 19 19.53 0.34 13.91
N ASP A 20 18.51 0.34 14.77
CA ASP A 20 18.70 0.31 16.24
C ASP A 20 19.44 -0.96 16.66
N LEU A 21 19.06 -2.12 16.12
CA LEU A 21 19.74 -3.37 16.40
C LEU A 21 21.23 -3.30 16.03
N ILE A 22 21.58 -2.81 14.83
CA ILE A 22 22.98 -2.66 14.41
C ILE A 22 23.76 -1.79 15.39
N LEU A 23 23.23 -0.59 15.71
CA LEU A 23 23.89 0.34 16.64
C LEU A 23 24.17 -0.29 18.00
N ARG A 24 23.22 -1.06 18.51
CA ARG A 24 23.33 -1.77 19.77
C ARG A 24 24.34 -2.89 19.71
N MET A 25 24.32 -3.71 18.64
CA MET A 25 25.25 -4.83 18.48
C MET A 25 26.69 -4.36 18.26
N GLU A 26 26.90 -3.32 17.44
CA GLU A 26 28.22 -2.74 17.18
C GLU A 26 28.83 -2.06 18.43
N SER A 27 28.01 -1.54 19.34
CA SER A 27 28.43 -0.88 20.57
C SER A 27 28.25 -1.74 21.83
N ASN A 28 27.96 -3.05 21.67
CA ASN A 28 27.70 -3.94 22.80
C ASN A 28 29.00 -4.20 23.58
N ASP A 29 29.02 -3.73 24.84
CA ASP A 29 30.10 -3.97 25.79
C ASP A 29 29.50 -4.33 27.14
N LEU A 30 29.52 -5.62 27.48
CA LEU A 30 28.96 -6.13 28.74
C LEU A 30 29.59 -5.53 30.00
N ASN A 31 30.81 -5.00 29.90
CA ASN A 31 31.47 -4.32 31.03
C ASN A 31 30.93 -2.89 31.23
N ASN A 32 30.34 -2.30 30.21
CA ASN A 32 29.81 -0.94 30.25
C ASN A 32 28.57 -0.73 29.37
N CYS A 33 27.47 -1.33 29.76
CA CYS A 33 26.21 -1.23 29.01
C CYS A 33 25.64 0.21 28.92
N SER A 34 26.13 1.16 29.73
CA SER A 34 25.71 2.55 29.63
C SER A 34 26.20 3.28 28.38
N LEU A 35 27.20 2.73 27.69
CA LEU A 35 27.76 3.26 26.43
C LEU A 35 27.12 2.72 25.18
N VAL A 36 26.17 1.78 25.32
CA VAL A 36 25.49 1.18 24.16
C VAL A 36 24.69 2.24 23.42
N LYS A 37 24.95 2.35 22.12
CA LYS A 37 24.25 3.30 21.23
C LYS A 37 22.93 2.70 20.78
N SER A 38 21.91 3.54 20.68
CA SER A 38 20.62 3.20 20.11
C SER A 38 20.16 4.27 19.12
N SER A 39 19.21 3.93 18.27
CA SER A 39 18.63 4.90 17.34
C SER A 39 17.85 5.97 18.13
N PRO A 40 18.04 7.26 17.84
CA PRO A 40 17.25 8.34 18.45
C PRO A 40 15.77 8.29 18.05
N LEU A 41 15.41 7.48 17.08
CA LEU A 41 14.04 7.29 16.61
C LEU A 41 13.30 6.16 17.34
N VAL A 42 14.00 5.37 18.16
CA VAL A 42 13.44 4.23 18.92
C VAL A 42 13.41 4.58 20.41
N PHE A 43 12.23 4.72 20.96
CA PHE A 43 11.99 5.01 22.37
C PHE A 43 11.66 3.72 23.13
N ARG A 44 12.34 3.52 24.25
CA ARG A 44 12.21 2.31 25.07
C ARG A 44 11.91 2.65 26.52
N GLU A 45 11.22 1.74 27.21
CA GLU A 45 11.14 1.74 28.66
C GLU A 45 12.48 1.32 29.27
N SER A 46 12.68 1.58 30.55
CA SER A 46 13.78 0.96 31.26
C SER A 46 13.54 -0.54 31.38
N PRO A 47 14.56 -1.39 31.14
CA PRO A 47 14.39 -2.84 31.27
C PRO A 47 14.08 -3.22 32.71
N ASP A 48 13.18 -4.17 32.91
CA ASP A 48 12.93 -4.80 34.21
C ASP A 48 13.99 -5.82 34.58
N GLU A 49 13.95 -6.35 35.82
CA GLU A 49 14.95 -7.31 36.32
C GLU A 49 15.03 -8.58 35.48
N SER A 50 13.89 -9.09 35.01
CA SER A 50 13.80 -10.29 34.19
C SER A 50 14.38 -10.07 32.78
N GLU A 51 14.10 -8.92 32.18
CA GLU A 51 14.69 -8.49 30.92
C GLU A 51 16.21 -8.34 31.05
N ILE A 52 16.69 -7.71 32.13
CA ILE A 52 18.13 -7.56 32.39
C ILE A 52 18.81 -8.92 32.42
N GLU A 53 18.27 -9.87 33.21
CA GLU A 53 18.83 -11.20 33.34
C GLU A 53 18.87 -11.94 31.99
N ASN A 54 17.77 -11.92 31.25
CA ASN A 54 17.67 -12.58 29.96
C ASN A 54 18.67 -12.03 28.93
N TYR A 55 18.81 -10.69 28.84
CA TYR A 55 19.74 -10.04 27.93
C TYR A 55 21.21 -10.38 28.27
N LEU A 56 21.56 -10.30 29.55
CA LEU A 56 22.92 -10.61 30.02
C LEU A 56 23.27 -12.09 29.78
N ASN A 57 22.33 -13.00 30.02
CA ASN A 57 22.51 -14.43 29.72
C ASN A 57 22.71 -14.70 28.22
N ALA A 58 22.13 -13.87 27.36
CA ALA A 58 22.34 -13.89 25.92
C ALA A 58 23.64 -13.20 25.45
N GLY A 59 24.43 -12.63 26.38
CA GLY A 59 25.66 -11.90 26.04
C GLY A 59 25.42 -10.53 25.39
N ILE A 60 24.28 -9.92 25.65
CA ILE A 60 23.85 -8.65 25.06
C ILE A 60 23.47 -7.69 26.20
N CYS A 61 23.83 -6.42 26.04
CA CYS A 61 23.44 -5.37 26.98
C CYS A 61 21.91 -5.18 26.99
N PRO A 62 21.30 -5.04 28.18
CA PRO A 62 19.85 -4.93 28.32
C PRO A 62 19.22 -3.81 27.51
N ALA A 63 18.06 -4.10 26.94
CA ALA A 63 17.19 -3.13 26.28
C ALA A 63 15.78 -3.30 26.81
N GLY A 64 15.14 -2.23 27.23
CA GLY A 64 13.73 -2.29 27.60
C GLY A 64 12.83 -2.40 26.39
N ARG A 65 11.56 -2.68 26.65
CA ARG A 65 10.52 -2.79 25.63
C ARG A 65 10.39 -1.49 24.83
N VAL A 66 10.20 -1.63 23.51
CA VAL A 66 9.93 -0.49 22.62
C VAL A 66 8.54 0.10 22.94
N ILE A 67 8.49 1.39 23.22
CA ILE A 67 7.26 2.15 23.47
C ILE A 67 6.78 2.81 22.19
N ARG A 68 7.73 3.35 21.42
CA ARG A 68 7.45 4.15 20.23
C ARG A 68 8.62 4.14 19.26
N VAL A 69 8.31 4.03 17.98
CA VAL A 69 9.23 4.31 16.88
C VAL A 69 8.74 5.57 16.17
N VAL A 70 9.64 6.49 15.89
CA VAL A 70 9.33 7.72 15.15
C VAL A 70 9.74 7.53 13.70
N GLU A 71 8.75 7.43 12.84
CA GLU A 71 8.93 7.35 11.40
C GLU A 71 8.76 8.73 10.79
N SER A 72 9.75 9.18 10.03
CA SER A 72 9.73 10.47 9.35
C SER A 72 10.09 10.33 7.88
N TYR A 73 9.59 11.27 7.07
CA TYR A 73 10.01 11.37 5.68
C TYR A 73 11.48 11.76 5.60
N GLN A 74 12.22 11.06 4.75
CA GLN A 74 13.62 11.34 4.48
C GLN A 74 13.94 11.17 3.00
N ASN A 75 15.09 11.67 2.59
CA ASN A 75 15.56 11.50 1.22
C ASN A 75 16.06 10.07 1.05
N LEU A 76 15.28 9.28 0.33
CA LEU A 76 15.69 8.00 -0.22
C LEU A 76 16.38 8.26 -1.54
N ASP A 77 17.33 7.47 -1.95
CA ASP A 77 18.05 7.62 -3.22
C ASP A 77 17.11 7.62 -4.46
N THR A 78 17.66 7.52 -5.62
CA THR A 78 16.99 7.59 -6.91
C THR A 78 15.92 6.51 -7.07
N ARG A 79 14.73 6.93 -7.50
CA ARG A 79 13.63 6.05 -7.91
C ARG A 79 13.49 6.07 -9.44
N ILE A 80 13.38 4.90 -10.04
CA ILE A 80 13.18 4.72 -11.48
C ILE A 80 11.82 4.05 -11.69
N GLN A 81 10.99 4.68 -12.53
CA GLN A 81 9.69 4.15 -12.91
C GLN A 81 9.52 4.23 -14.42
N SER A 82 9.03 3.15 -15.02
CA SER A 82 8.59 3.16 -16.41
C SER A 82 7.37 2.27 -16.61
N GLY A 83 6.59 2.57 -17.63
CA GLY A 83 5.36 1.84 -17.93
C GLY A 83 4.59 2.49 -19.06
N PHE A 84 3.37 2.05 -19.22
CA PHE A 84 2.44 2.50 -20.26
C PHE A 84 1.11 2.86 -19.61
N ASP A 85 0.56 4.02 -20.00
CA ASP A 85 -0.81 4.42 -19.74
C ASP A 85 -1.58 4.34 -21.05
N PHE A 86 -2.64 3.54 -21.06
CA PHE A 86 -3.56 3.41 -22.16
C PHE A 86 -4.92 3.98 -21.77
N SER A 87 -5.43 4.91 -22.58
CA SER A 87 -6.75 5.49 -22.38
C SER A 87 -7.57 5.39 -23.67
N LEU A 88 -8.75 4.82 -23.56
CA LEU A 88 -9.74 4.73 -24.65
C LEU A 88 -11.01 5.46 -24.22
N TYR A 89 -11.42 6.43 -25.01
CA TYR A 89 -12.67 7.18 -24.84
C TYR A 89 -13.52 7.01 -26.07
N TYR A 90 -14.78 6.66 -25.87
CA TYR A 90 -15.74 6.53 -26.96
C TYR A 90 -17.07 7.14 -26.55
N SER A 91 -17.60 8.00 -27.43
CA SER A 91 -18.94 8.60 -27.29
C SER A 91 -19.75 8.37 -28.53
N ALA A 92 -21.00 7.94 -28.37
CA ALA A 92 -21.92 7.72 -29.46
C ALA A 92 -23.31 8.24 -29.10
N ILE A 93 -23.95 8.92 -30.05
CA ILE A 93 -25.34 9.38 -29.97
C ILE A 93 -26.11 8.73 -31.10
N ASN A 94 -27.11 7.94 -30.77
CA ASN A 94 -27.95 7.26 -31.74
C ASN A 94 -29.41 7.10 -31.23
N SER A 95 -30.25 6.40 -31.97
CA SER A 95 -31.65 6.14 -31.61
C SER A 95 -31.83 5.35 -30.31
N PHE A 96 -30.80 4.64 -29.84
CA PHE A 96 -30.79 3.88 -28.58
C PHE A 96 -30.36 4.74 -27.39
N GLY A 97 -29.85 5.96 -27.61
CA GLY A 97 -29.43 6.89 -26.56
C GLY A 97 -28.02 7.41 -26.76
N ASN A 98 -27.52 8.04 -25.69
CA ASN A 98 -26.16 8.58 -25.62
C ASN A 98 -25.30 7.64 -24.78
N PHE A 99 -24.21 7.17 -25.36
CA PHE A 99 -23.25 6.29 -24.72
C PHE A 99 -21.92 7.02 -24.53
N ASN A 100 -21.35 6.91 -23.32
CA ASN A 100 -20.00 7.34 -23.04
C ASN A 100 -19.25 6.18 -22.37
N PHE A 101 -18.20 5.74 -23.02
CA PHE A 101 -17.32 4.70 -22.53
C PHE A 101 -15.94 5.27 -22.27
N SER A 102 -15.31 4.87 -21.17
CA SER A 102 -13.89 5.11 -20.92
C SER A 102 -13.23 3.89 -20.29
N LEU A 103 -12.06 3.57 -20.79
CA LEU A 103 -11.18 2.54 -20.26
C LEU A 103 -9.81 3.16 -20.06
N ASN A 104 -9.27 3.09 -18.84
CA ASN A 104 -7.92 3.52 -18.53
C ASN A 104 -7.17 2.31 -17.94
N ILE A 105 -5.99 2.03 -18.46
CA ILE A 105 -5.13 0.94 -18.03
C ILE A 105 -3.74 1.54 -17.80
N THR A 106 -3.20 1.34 -16.60
CA THR A 106 -1.79 1.62 -16.29
C THR A 106 -1.07 0.29 -16.15
N LYS A 107 0.03 0.12 -16.87
CA LYS A 107 0.93 -1.03 -16.76
C LYS A 107 2.33 -0.55 -16.46
N LEU A 108 2.85 -0.91 -15.28
CA LEU A 108 4.23 -0.67 -14.89
C LEU A 108 5.14 -1.77 -15.47
N GLU A 109 6.29 -1.36 -16.03
CA GLU A 109 7.34 -2.26 -16.51
C GLU A 109 8.57 -2.24 -15.59
N LYS A 110 8.81 -1.10 -14.94
CA LYS A 110 9.85 -0.92 -13.93
C LYS A 110 9.30 -0.11 -12.77
N PHE A 111 9.66 -0.49 -11.57
CA PHE A 111 9.50 0.33 -10.38
C PHE A 111 10.61 -0.04 -9.40
N LYS A 112 11.69 0.76 -9.40
CA LYS A 112 12.91 0.46 -8.65
C LYS A 112 13.30 1.64 -7.77
N GLN A 113 13.75 1.35 -6.57
CA GLN A 113 14.37 2.28 -5.65
C GLN A 113 15.83 1.88 -5.44
N LYS A 114 16.76 2.78 -5.71
CA LYS A 114 18.16 2.52 -5.37
C LYS A 114 18.35 2.49 -3.86
N ALA A 115 19.25 1.65 -3.39
CA ALA A 115 19.64 1.63 -1.99
C ALA A 115 20.50 2.87 -1.69
N GLY A 116 19.97 3.78 -0.89
CA GLY A 116 20.77 4.86 -0.29
C GLY A 116 21.66 4.32 0.84
N ASN A 117 22.48 5.20 1.43
CA ASN A 117 23.48 4.81 2.44
C ASN A 117 22.90 4.04 3.62
N ASP A 118 21.69 4.39 4.08
CA ASP A 118 21.04 3.69 5.20
C ASP A 118 20.67 2.25 4.84
N PHE A 119 20.18 2.01 3.62
CA PHE A 119 19.91 0.66 3.14
C PHE A 119 21.19 -0.15 2.91
N ILE A 120 22.25 0.48 2.38
CA ILE A 120 23.55 -0.17 2.18
C ILE A 120 24.08 -0.68 3.53
N ARG A 121 24.01 0.13 4.59
CA ARG A 121 24.39 -0.27 5.94
C ARG A 121 23.62 -1.48 6.46
N LEU A 122 22.29 -1.52 6.22
CA LEU A 122 21.47 -2.68 6.60
C LEU A 122 21.88 -3.94 5.84
N ILE A 123 22.13 -3.82 4.53
CA ILE A 123 22.58 -4.93 3.68
C ILE A 123 23.94 -5.47 4.16
N GLU A 124 24.91 -4.59 4.37
CA GLU A 124 26.24 -4.96 4.89
C GLU A 124 26.14 -5.65 6.25
N ALA A 125 25.28 -5.15 7.14
CA ALA A 125 25.07 -5.78 8.45
C ALA A 125 24.44 -7.19 8.32
N GLN A 126 23.57 -7.40 7.34
CA GLN A 126 22.98 -8.71 7.05
C GLN A 126 24.01 -9.67 6.44
N GLU A 127 24.87 -9.18 5.53
CA GLU A 127 25.96 -9.96 4.95
C GLU A 127 26.99 -10.38 6.00
N ASN A 128 27.28 -9.50 6.96
CA ASN A 128 28.19 -9.74 8.08
C ASN A 128 27.55 -10.57 9.22
N GLY A 129 26.29 -10.96 9.11
CA GLY A 129 25.58 -11.79 10.09
C GLY A 129 25.15 -11.06 11.36
N ILE A 130 25.21 -9.72 11.41
CA ILE A 130 24.67 -8.91 12.50
C ILE A 130 23.14 -8.95 12.48
N ILE A 131 22.55 -8.86 11.27
CA ILE A 131 21.11 -9.03 11.03
C ILE A 131 20.87 -10.43 10.47
N PRO A 132 19.94 -11.24 11.02
CA PRO A 132 19.53 -12.49 10.43
C PRO A 132 19.02 -12.34 8.99
N LYS A 133 19.37 -13.27 8.09
CA LYS A 133 18.96 -13.22 6.67
C LYS A 133 17.45 -13.39 6.46
N GLU A 134 16.77 -13.93 7.44
CA GLU A 134 15.32 -14.12 7.47
C GLU A 134 14.56 -12.82 7.66
N LEU A 135 15.19 -11.81 8.28
CA LEU A 135 14.58 -10.49 8.45
C LEU A 135 14.63 -9.73 7.12
N ALA A 136 13.46 -9.28 6.67
CA ALA A 136 13.35 -8.57 5.41
C ALA A 136 13.82 -7.11 5.58
N ILE A 137 14.70 -6.67 4.67
CA ILE A 137 14.99 -5.25 4.46
C ILE A 137 14.14 -4.83 3.27
N SER A 138 13.11 -3.99 3.49
CA SER A 138 12.13 -3.60 2.47
C SER A 138 12.30 -2.16 2.02
N GLY A 139 11.65 -1.78 0.91
CA GLY A 139 11.60 -0.38 0.44
C GLY A 139 12.70 0.02 -0.54
N PHE A 140 13.54 -0.90 -1.01
CA PHE A 140 14.56 -0.67 -2.03
C PHE A 140 14.64 -1.82 -3.05
N SER A 141 15.48 -1.68 -4.07
CA SER A 141 15.66 -2.63 -5.17
C SER A 141 14.45 -2.65 -6.10
N ASP A 142 13.97 -3.79 -6.53
CA ASP A 142 12.81 -3.92 -7.39
C ASP A 142 11.53 -3.94 -6.56
N LEU A 143 10.71 -2.89 -6.70
CA LEU A 143 9.45 -2.71 -5.99
C LEU A 143 8.23 -3.11 -6.85
N LEU A 144 8.45 -3.52 -8.10
CA LEU A 144 7.36 -3.93 -8.98
C LEU A 144 6.70 -5.21 -8.44
N GLU A 145 5.39 -5.24 -8.43
CA GLU A 145 4.59 -6.32 -7.87
C GLU A 145 4.90 -6.63 -6.39
N LYS A 146 5.33 -5.60 -5.61
CA LYS A 146 5.64 -5.74 -4.20
C LYS A 146 4.97 -4.65 -3.37
N ASP A 147 4.58 -5.00 -2.15
CA ASP A 147 4.14 -4.11 -1.07
C ASP A 147 3.17 -3.00 -1.54
N GLY A 148 2.08 -3.38 -2.22
CA GLY A 148 1.07 -2.45 -2.70
C GLY A 148 1.38 -1.79 -4.06
N SER A 149 2.35 -2.28 -4.82
CA SER A 149 2.73 -1.77 -6.14
C SER A 149 2.37 -2.76 -7.26
N PRO A 150 1.09 -2.93 -7.61
CA PRO A 150 0.67 -3.89 -8.63
C PRO A 150 1.18 -3.47 -10.02
N LYS A 151 1.49 -4.45 -10.86
CA LYS A 151 1.95 -4.23 -12.23
C LYS A 151 0.88 -3.62 -13.14
N ILE A 152 -0.38 -4.02 -12.94
CA ILE A 152 -1.51 -3.59 -13.77
C ILE A 152 -2.61 -3.03 -12.89
N GLN A 153 -3.15 -1.87 -13.27
CA GLN A 153 -4.37 -1.30 -12.74
C GLN A 153 -5.25 -0.84 -13.89
N ALA A 154 -6.57 -1.05 -13.77
CA ALA A 154 -7.51 -0.63 -14.82
C ALA A 154 -8.80 -0.10 -14.22
N ASN A 155 -9.38 0.91 -14.87
CA ASN A 155 -10.68 1.47 -14.56
C ASN A 155 -11.53 1.53 -15.81
N LEU A 156 -12.75 1.03 -15.72
CA LEU A 156 -13.75 1.05 -16.78
C LEU A 156 -14.96 1.86 -16.34
N LYS A 157 -15.50 2.66 -17.23
CA LYS A 157 -16.73 3.42 -17.03
C LYS A 157 -17.58 3.35 -18.29
N LEU A 158 -18.85 2.99 -18.14
CA LEU A 158 -19.87 3.06 -19.18
C LEU A 158 -21.06 3.83 -18.63
N ILE A 159 -21.42 4.92 -19.31
CA ILE A 159 -22.61 5.71 -19.02
C ILE A 159 -23.50 5.69 -20.23
N TRP A 160 -24.77 5.40 -20.00
CA TRP A 160 -25.84 5.48 -20.98
C TRP A 160 -26.95 6.42 -20.50
N ASN A 161 -27.49 7.22 -21.43
CA ASN A 161 -28.63 8.07 -21.18
C ASN A 161 -29.60 8.04 -22.35
N LYS A 162 -30.90 7.92 -22.05
CA LYS A 162 -31.99 8.05 -23.04
C LYS A 162 -33.21 8.68 -22.38
N GLY A 163 -33.63 9.84 -22.87
CA GLY A 163 -34.73 10.61 -22.26
C GLY A 163 -34.44 10.90 -20.81
N SER A 164 -35.35 10.49 -19.93
CA SER A 164 -35.19 10.67 -18.47
C SER A 164 -34.33 9.59 -17.80
N TRP A 165 -34.00 8.51 -18.49
CA TRP A 165 -33.27 7.38 -17.92
C TRP A 165 -31.75 7.56 -18.05
N GLY A 166 -31.03 7.17 -17.00
CA GLY A 166 -29.58 7.03 -17.01
C GLY A 166 -29.14 5.70 -16.38
N LEU A 167 -28.07 5.14 -16.89
CA LEU A 167 -27.42 3.94 -16.37
C LEU A 167 -25.92 4.18 -16.34
N GLY A 168 -25.27 3.79 -15.25
CA GLY A 168 -23.81 3.79 -15.12
C GLY A 168 -23.29 2.44 -14.66
N LEU A 169 -22.21 1.98 -15.30
CA LEU A 169 -21.43 0.82 -14.88
C LEU A 169 -19.97 1.26 -14.71
N PHE A 170 -19.33 0.74 -13.66
CA PHE A 170 -17.95 1.04 -13.29
C PHE A 170 -17.26 -0.28 -12.96
N GLY A 171 -16.10 -0.50 -13.54
CA GLY A 171 -15.24 -1.61 -13.20
C GLY A 171 -13.91 -1.09 -12.69
N GLN A 172 -13.33 -1.77 -11.71
CA GLN A 172 -11.97 -1.54 -11.22
C GLN A 172 -11.23 -2.86 -11.17
N HIS A 173 -9.98 -2.84 -11.61
CA HIS A 173 -9.03 -3.93 -11.49
C HIS A 173 -7.75 -3.42 -10.83
N ILE A 174 -7.32 -4.11 -9.80
CA ILE A 174 -6.01 -3.95 -9.16
C ILE A 174 -5.31 -5.29 -9.27
N GLY A 175 -4.17 -5.33 -9.94
CA GLY A 175 -3.37 -6.55 -10.12
C GLY A 175 -2.85 -7.09 -8.80
N GLU A 176 -2.47 -8.34 -8.80
CA GLU A 176 -1.82 -8.98 -7.66
C GLU A 176 -0.42 -8.40 -7.38
N PHE A 177 0.03 -8.59 -6.16
CA PHE A 177 1.38 -8.28 -5.73
C PHE A 177 1.77 -9.13 -4.52
N TYR A 178 3.03 -9.08 -4.12
CA TYR A 178 3.57 -9.88 -3.04
C TYR A 178 3.99 -9.01 -1.87
N GLU A 179 3.79 -9.50 -0.66
CA GLU A 179 4.35 -8.88 0.54
C GLU A 179 5.79 -9.36 0.75
N THR A 180 6.72 -8.40 0.94
CA THR A 180 8.13 -8.74 1.20
C THR A 180 8.44 -8.89 2.68
N ARG A 181 7.58 -8.33 3.54
CA ARG A 181 7.75 -8.29 5.00
C ARG A 181 7.61 -9.66 5.65
N ASN A 182 6.66 -10.47 5.16
CA ASN A 182 6.35 -11.79 5.71
C ASN A 182 6.60 -12.88 4.67
N LYS A 183 7.40 -13.86 5.05
CA LYS A 183 7.62 -15.07 4.26
C LYS A 183 6.78 -16.22 4.80
N LEU A 184 6.28 -17.05 3.92
CA LEU A 184 5.65 -18.31 4.28
C LEU A 184 6.69 -19.31 4.81
N SER A 185 6.24 -20.40 5.43
CA SER A 185 7.12 -21.43 6.01
C SER A 185 8.05 -22.08 4.99
N ASP A 186 7.70 -22.05 3.71
CA ASP A 186 8.51 -22.55 2.60
C ASP A 186 9.48 -21.50 2.02
N GLY A 187 9.50 -20.28 2.60
CA GLY A 187 10.33 -19.15 2.17
C GLY A 187 9.73 -18.33 1.03
N SER A 188 8.57 -18.70 0.48
CA SER A 188 7.88 -17.90 -0.53
C SER A 188 7.22 -16.64 0.06
N LEU A 189 6.95 -15.66 -0.78
CA LEU A 189 6.26 -14.42 -0.39
C LEU A 189 4.75 -14.63 -0.37
N TRP A 190 4.07 -13.95 0.55
CA TRP A 190 2.61 -13.94 0.57
C TRP A 190 2.05 -13.21 -0.66
N ASN A 191 1.15 -13.88 -1.41
CA ASN A 191 0.49 -13.31 -2.57
C ASN A 191 -0.80 -12.59 -2.15
N VAL A 192 -0.84 -11.27 -2.33
CA VAL A 192 -2.05 -10.47 -2.25
C VAL A 192 -2.73 -10.52 -3.61
N LYS A 193 -3.82 -11.28 -3.70
CA LYS A 193 -4.52 -11.56 -4.95
C LYS A 193 -5.06 -10.30 -5.63
N ALA A 194 -5.25 -10.38 -6.94
CA ALA A 194 -5.90 -9.32 -7.70
C ALA A 194 -7.32 -9.05 -7.16
N TYR A 195 -7.69 -7.77 -7.16
CA TYR A 195 -8.97 -7.28 -6.67
C TYR A 195 -9.79 -6.67 -7.80
N ASN A 196 -11.03 -7.18 -7.98
CA ASN A 196 -11.89 -6.80 -9.09
C ASN A 196 -13.26 -6.40 -8.56
N THR A 197 -13.69 -5.17 -8.81
CA THR A 197 -15.03 -4.73 -8.42
C THR A 197 -15.82 -4.20 -9.61
N ILE A 198 -17.12 -4.45 -9.57
CA ILE A 198 -18.08 -3.89 -10.50
C ILE A 198 -19.15 -3.16 -9.68
N SER A 199 -19.45 -1.93 -10.06
CA SER A 199 -20.48 -1.10 -9.44
C SER A 199 -21.41 -0.56 -10.52
N GLY A 200 -22.64 -0.24 -10.16
CA GLY A 200 -23.58 0.32 -11.12
C GLY A 200 -24.69 1.11 -10.48
N TYR A 201 -25.36 1.89 -11.30
CA TYR A 201 -26.58 2.59 -10.91
C TYR A 201 -27.55 2.69 -12.07
N ILE A 202 -28.82 2.88 -11.73
CA ILE A 202 -29.88 3.37 -12.61
C ILE A 202 -30.41 4.69 -12.05
N ASP A 203 -30.61 5.68 -12.87
CA ASP A 203 -31.27 6.93 -12.45
C ASP A 203 -32.43 7.33 -13.36
N TYR A 204 -33.35 8.08 -12.78
CA TYR A 204 -34.47 8.67 -13.46
C TYR A 204 -34.55 10.16 -13.14
N ARG A 205 -34.62 10.99 -14.19
CA ARG A 205 -34.75 12.45 -14.10
C ARG A 205 -36.19 12.84 -14.21
N LEU A 206 -36.64 13.57 -13.22
CA LEU A 206 -37.98 14.12 -13.13
C LEU A 206 -37.93 15.62 -13.43
N ASN A 207 -38.68 16.07 -14.44
CA ASN A 207 -38.89 17.51 -14.72
C ASN A 207 -40.12 17.96 -13.99
N LEU A 208 -39.96 18.43 -12.74
CA LEU A 208 -41.03 18.98 -11.92
C LEU A 208 -40.97 20.51 -11.99
N ASN A 209 -41.96 21.15 -12.63
CA ASN A 209 -42.11 22.63 -12.68
C ASN A 209 -40.82 23.38 -13.07
N SER A 210 -40.17 22.98 -14.14
CA SER A 210 -38.85 23.51 -14.61
C SER A 210 -37.66 23.19 -13.74
N ASN A 211 -37.83 22.45 -12.64
CA ASN A 211 -36.75 22.00 -11.75
C ASN A 211 -36.33 20.59 -12.06
N ASN A 212 -35.02 20.37 -12.24
CA ASN A 212 -34.44 19.07 -12.52
C ASN A 212 -34.24 18.27 -11.20
N SER A 213 -35.12 17.30 -10.97
CA SER A 213 -34.95 16.35 -9.88
C SER A 213 -34.42 15.01 -10.39
N ARG A 214 -33.71 14.27 -9.58
CA ARG A 214 -33.19 12.95 -9.95
C ARG A 214 -33.32 11.98 -8.79
N ILE A 215 -33.77 10.79 -9.11
CA ILE A 215 -33.72 9.63 -8.21
C ILE A 215 -32.70 8.66 -8.78
N ARG A 216 -31.77 8.17 -7.97
CA ARG A 216 -30.78 7.18 -8.37
C ARG A 216 -30.75 6.04 -7.37
N LEU A 217 -30.84 4.83 -7.87
CA LEU A 217 -30.60 3.58 -7.15
C LEU A 217 -29.26 3.01 -7.62
N GLY A 218 -28.38 2.68 -6.70
CA GLY A 218 -27.10 2.13 -7.05
C GLY A 218 -26.65 0.98 -6.15
N ILE A 219 -25.76 0.20 -6.71
CA ILE A 219 -25.09 -0.93 -6.04
C ILE A 219 -23.60 -0.72 -6.23
N LYS A 220 -22.85 -0.63 -5.15
CA LYS A 220 -21.38 -0.71 -5.20
C LYS A 220 -20.96 -2.14 -4.92
N ASN A 221 -19.90 -2.56 -5.62
CA ASN A 221 -19.34 -3.90 -5.50
C ASN A 221 -20.42 -5.00 -5.69
N ILE A 222 -20.98 -5.08 -6.90
CA ILE A 222 -22.07 -6.03 -7.24
C ILE A 222 -21.66 -7.48 -6.98
N THR A 223 -20.39 -7.80 -7.19
CA THR A 223 -19.81 -9.13 -7.02
C THR A 223 -19.58 -9.52 -5.56
N ASP A 224 -19.71 -8.58 -4.61
CA ASP A 224 -19.40 -8.75 -3.18
C ASP A 224 -17.95 -9.18 -2.94
N GLU A 225 -17.03 -8.67 -3.77
CA GLU A 225 -15.61 -8.95 -3.65
C GLU A 225 -15.08 -8.41 -2.31
N ARG A 226 -14.30 -9.21 -1.60
CA ARG A 226 -13.65 -8.80 -0.35
C ARG A 226 -12.20 -8.47 -0.61
N ALA A 227 -11.68 -7.52 0.16
CA ALA A 227 -10.27 -7.18 0.11
C ALA A 227 -9.41 -8.44 0.33
N PRO A 228 -8.38 -8.69 -0.49
CA PRO A 228 -7.46 -9.78 -0.27
C PRO A 228 -6.74 -9.64 1.07
N LEU A 229 -6.54 -10.77 1.78
CA LEU A 229 -5.83 -10.78 3.04
C LEU A 229 -4.37 -10.34 2.85
N ALA A 230 -3.91 -9.52 3.77
CA ALA A 230 -2.56 -8.99 3.82
C ALA A 230 -2.13 -8.73 5.26
N SER A 231 -0.84 -8.53 5.51
CA SER A 231 -0.29 -8.26 6.85
C SER A 231 -0.35 -6.78 7.26
N ASP A 232 -1.11 -5.97 6.54
CA ASP A 232 -1.29 -4.56 6.88
C ASP A 232 -2.27 -4.38 8.08
N ILE A 233 -2.33 -3.18 8.64
CA ILE A 233 -3.00 -2.82 9.92
C ILE A 233 -4.42 -3.39 10.04
N PHE A 234 -5.20 -3.39 8.95
CA PHE A 234 -6.58 -3.89 8.94
C PHE A 234 -6.72 -5.31 8.37
N GLY A 235 -5.61 -6.04 8.18
CA GLY A 235 -5.60 -7.34 7.52
C GLY A 235 -5.74 -7.27 5.99
N TYR A 236 -5.63 -6.08 5.40
CA TYR A 236 -5.63 -5.83 3.95
C TYR A 236 -5.03 -4.45 3.65
N TYR A 237 -4.55 -4.20 2.44
CA TYR A 237 -4.05 -2.88 2.00
C TYR A 237 -5.20 -1.89 1.81
N PHE A 238 -5.50 -1.10 2.85
CA PHE A 238 -6.64 -0.19 2.89
C PHE A 238 -6.52 1.01 1.92
N ASP A 239 -5.32 1.34 1.49
CA ASP A 239 -5.04 2.38 0.48
C ASP A 239 -5.29 1.89 -0.97
N LYS A 240 -5.45 0.58 -1.16
CA LYS A 240 -5.70 -0.07 -2.45
C LYS A 240 -7.07 -0.72 -2.54
N HIS A 241 -7.52 -1.34 -1.46
CA HIS A 241 -8.68 -2.21 -1.45
C HIS A 241 -9.77 -1.69 -0.50
N ASP A 242 -11.03 -1.88 -0.87
CA ASP A 242 -12.19 -1.60 -0.01
C ASP A 242 -12.79 -2.94 0.48
N ASN A 243 -12.93 -3.09 1.79
CA ASN A 243 -13.46 -4.32 2.39
C ASN A 243 -14.94 -4.22 2.83
N LEU A 244 -15.66 -3.15 2.45
CA LEU A 244 -17.08 -3.00 2.79
C LEU A 244 -17.96 -4.07 2.13
N GLY A 245 -17.53 -4.62 0.98
CA GLY A 245 -18.32 -5.55 0.20
C GLY A 245 -19.46 -4.87 -0.54
N ARG A 246 -20.53 -5.62 -0.84
CA ARG A 246 -21.69 -5.10 -1.58
C ARG A 246 -22.55 -4.20 -0.70
N HIS A 247 -22.85 -2.99 -1.23
CA HIS A 247 -23.81 -2.11 -0.57
C HIS A 247 -24.70 -1.37 -1.57
N TYR A 248 -25.92 -1.10 -1.14
CA TYR A 248 -26.94 -0.42 -1.92
C TYR A 248 -27.06 1.02 -1.45
N TYR A 249 -27.34 1.94 -2.36
CA TYR A 249 -27.60 3.34 -2.01
C TYR A 249 -28.74 3.92 -2.81
N LEU A 250 -29.42 4.89 -2.19
CA LEU A 250 -30.43 5.76 -2.81
C LEU A 250 -29.90 7.20 -2.76
N ASP A 251 -29.85 7.85 -3.92
CA ASP A 251 -29.51 9.26 -4.03
C ASP A 251 -30.73 10.03 -4.56
N LEU A 252 -31.15 11.03 -3.82
CA LEU A 252 -32.24 11.93 -4.19
C LEU A 252 -31.66 13.33 -4.33
N SER A 253 -31.72 13.89 -5.54
CA SER A 253 -31.29 15.27 -5.79
C SER A 253 -32.45 16.12 -6.28
N TYR A 254 -32.60 17.29 -5.69
CA TYR A 254 -33.58 18.31 -6.07
C TYR A 254 -32.87 19.64 -6.28
N LYS A 255 -33.15 20.28 -7.40
CA LYS A 255 -32.60 21.60 -7.71
C LYS A 255 -33.73 22.64 -7.57
N PHE A 256 -33.54 23.58 -6.68
CA PHE A 256 -34.42 24.73 -6.46
C PHE A 256 -34.29 25.75 -7.56
#